data_2423427f26da66bb392d5346bb84513d
#
_entry.id   2423427f26da66bb392d5346bb84513d
#
_cell.length_a   1.000
_cell.length_b   1.000
_cell.length_c   1.000
_cell.angle_alpha   90.00
_cell.angle_beta   90.00
_cell.angle_gamma   90.00
#
_symmetry.space_group_name_H-M   'P 1'
#
loop_
_entity.id
_entity.type
_entity.pdbx_description
1 polymer ?
#
loop_
_entity_poly.entity_id
_entity_poly.type
_entity_poly.pdbx_seq_one_letter_code
_entity_poly.pdbx_strand_id
1 'polypeptide(L)'
;MPEPHQGATDDHPVPARAAVAAGVVLAAGAGTRMRSATPKVLHPIGGRPMLGHALHAVAGVAPEHLVVVVGHQHERVTEAVTGVAGELGRDMTTALQHQRLGTGDAVRCGLSALPPELTGTVLVTYGDVPLLDTGTLSALVEEHEAAGAAVTLLTGEPADPTGYGRIVRNTDDPAHPVTAIVEHGDATEAQRAITEVNSGVYAFDARFLREGIGGLAAHNEQQELYLTDLVETAVADGRPVHALRCTDEWLLRGVNDRVQLAELAAELNRRLLRRWMLDGVTVVDPATTWVDVQVRLGTDVVLHPGTQLHGACTVGDGAEIGPDTTLAACVVGAGATVVRTHGSDSEIGENASVGPFAYLRPNAHLGAGGKIGTFVEVKNADIGAGSKVPHLTYVGDASIGELSNIGASSVFVNYDGVRKQRTTIGSHVRTGSDTMFIAPVTVGDGAYTGAGTVLREDVPPGALAVSGGTQRTIEGWVTRKRPGTPAAEAAERAGSGPSGNGVAGQNDPEHDAGTNRDLSRGGTAR
;
A
#
# COMPACT_ATOMS: atom_id res chain seq x y z
N MET A 1 3.63 10.90 -51.74
CA MET A 1 3.64 9.55 -51.21
C MET A 1 5.08 9.09 -51.19
N PRO A 2 5.81 9.09 -50.05
CA PRO A 2 7.03 8.33 -49.90
C PRO A 2 6.71 7.00 -49.18
N GLU A 3 7.35 5.94 -49.65
CA GLU A 3 7.24 4.55 -49.19
C GLU A 3 7.75 4.39 -47.75
N PRO A 4 7.22 3.44 -46.97
CA PRO A 4 7.70 3.18 -45.63
C PRO A 4 9.01 2.39 -45.63
N HIS A 5 10.04 2.91 -44.99
CA HIS A 5 11.28 2.20 -44.69
C HIS A 5 10.98 0.97 -43.82
N GLN A 6 11.25 -0.21 -44.37
CA GLN A 6 11.37 -1.46 -43.61
C GLN A 6 12.62 -1.38 -42.73
N GLY A 7 12.43 -1.14 -41.44
CA GLY A 7 13.47 -1.33 -40.43
C GLY A 7 13.74 -2.83 -40.26
N ALA A 8 14.96 -3.24 -40.54
CA ALA A 8 15.45 -4.57 -40.22
C ALA A 8 15.40 -4.77 -38.69
N THR A 9 14.60 -5.73 -38.22
CA THR A 9 14.67 -6.24 -36.86
C THR A 9 15.94 -7.09 -36.76
N ASP A 10 16.95 -6.55 -36.08
CA ASP A 10 18.10 -7.34 -35.60
C ASP A 10 17.56 -8.35 -34.58
N ASP A 11 17.24 -9.52 -35.07
CA ASP A 11 16.87 -10.71 -34.28
C ASP A 11 18.17 -11.33 -33.73
N HIS A 12 18.79 -10.64 -32.77
CA HIS A 12 19.81 -11.29 -31.96
C HIS A 12 19.08 -12.27 -31.04
N PRO A 13 19.39 -13.59 -31.10
CA PRO A 13 18.82 -14.54 -30.16
C PRO A 13 19.20 -14.11 -28.75
N VAL A 14 18.20 -13.74 -27.95
CA VAL A 14 18.35 -13.58 -26.51
C VAL A 14 18.93 -14.90 -26.01
N PRO A 15 20.11 -14.93 -25.37
CA PRO A 15 20.69 -16.16 -24.86
C PRO A 15 19.64 -16.88 -24.02
N ALA A 16 19.46 -18.18 -24.27
CA ALA A 16 18.54 -19.00 -23.51
C ALA A 16 18.86 -18.79 -22.02
N ARG A 17 17.90 -18.26 -21.26
CA ARG A 17 18.06 -18.03 -19.83
C ARG A 17 18.43 -19.36 -19.20
N ALA A 18 19.50 -19.39 -18.42
CA ALA A 18 19.93 -20.55 -17.66
C ALA A 18 18.76 -21.12 -16.86
N ALA A 19 18.45 -22.40 -17.02
CA ALA A 19 17.27 -23.01 -16.42
C ALA A 19 17.56 -23.33 -14.95
N VAL A 20 17.01 -22.55 -14.02
CA VAL A 20 17.07 -22.82 -12.58
C VAL A 20 16.17 -24.01 -12.26
N ALA A 21 16.76 -25.12 -11.82
CA ALA A 21 16.01 -26.34 -11.52
C ALA A 21 15.10 -26.17 -10.30
N ALA A 22 15.58 -25.51 -9.24
CA ALA A 22 14.77 -25.23 -8.07
C ALA A 22 15.19 -23.96 -7.33
N GLY A 23 14.21 -23.31 -6.68
CA GLY A 23 14.41 -22.32 -5.65
C GLY A 23 13.97 -22.86 -4.28
N VAL A 24 14.85 -22.81 -3.29
CA VAL A 24 14.56 -23.22 -1.91
C VAL A 24 14.64 -21.98 -1.01
N VAL A 25 13.52 -21.56 -0.42
CA VAL A 25 13.42 -20.40 0.44
C VAL A 25 13.27 -20.85 1.90
N LEU A 26 14.23 -20.50 2.75
CA LEU A 26 14.25 -20.89 4.15
C LEU A 26 13.42 -19.92 5.00
N ALA A 27 12.32 -20.41 5.59
CA ALA A 27 11.38 -19.64 6.39
C ALA A 27 11.00 -20.30 7.74
N ALA A 28 11.82 -21.25 8.23
CA ALA A 28 11.51 -22.08 9.40
C ALA A 28 11.89 -21.44 10.75
N GLY A 29 12.60 -20.30 10.75
CA GLY A 29 13.12 -19.64 11.94
C GLY A 29 12.06 -19.14 12.92
N ALA A 30 12.30 -19.27 14.23
CA ALA A 30 11.37 -18.82 15.29
C ALA A 30 11.22 -17.30 15.41
N GLY A 31 12.25 -16.52 15.04
CA GLY A 31 12.22 -15.06 15.11
C GLY A 31 11.97 -14.46 16.49
N THR A 32 12.51 -15.06 17.55
CA THR A 32 12.24 -14.69 18.96
C THR A 32 12.58 -13.23 19.27
N ARG A 33 13.60 -12.67 18.62
CA ARG A 33 14.02 -11.25 18.76
C ARG A 33 12.96 -10.26 18.28
N MET A 34 12.03 -10.67 17.42
CA MET A 34 10.90 -9.84 16.98
C MET A 34 9.90 -9.54 18.09
N ARG A 35 9.85 -10.37 19.15
CA ARG A 35 8.91 -10.25 20.28
C ARG A 35 7.47 -10.07 19.79
N SER A 36 7.01 -10.94 18.91
CA SER A 36 5.75 -10.84 18.20
C SER A 36 5.01 -12.17 18.16
N ALA A 37 3.67 -12.12 18.18
CA ALA A 37 2.82 -13.25 17.86
C ALA A 37 2.75 -13.55 16.35
N THR A 38 3.21 -12.60 15.52
CA THR A 38 3.32 -12.80 14.06
C THR A 38 4.66 -13.44 13.74
N PRO A 39 4.71 -14.51 12.94
CA PRO A 39 5.95 -15.09 12.44
C PRO A 39 6.87 -14.03 11.83
N LYS A 40 8.18 -14.12 12.09
CA LYS A 40 9.16 -13.13 11.62
C LYS A 40 8.99 -12.78 10.14
N VAL A 41 8.92 -13.80 9.30
CA VAL A 41 8.87 -13.66 7.84
C VAL A 41 7.54 -13.08 7.32
N LEU A 42 6.51 -12.98 8.16
CA LEU A 42 5.20 -12.41 7.82
C LEU A 42 5.05 -10.94 8.21
N HIS A 43 6.06 -10.32 8.82
CA HIS A 43 6.02 -8.87 9.04
C HIS A 43 6.09 -8.12 7.70
N PRO A 44 5.19 -7.13 7.48
CA PRO A 44 5.14 -6.41 6.21
C PRO A 44 6.24 -5.35 6.10
N ILE A 45 6.71 -5.17 4.88
CA ILE A 45 7.54 -4.07 4.41
C ILE A 45 6.92 -3.58 3.10
N GLY A 46 6.62 -2.29 2.98
CA GLY A 46 6.01 -1.73 1.77
C GLY A 46 4.74 -2.47 1.33
N GLY A 47 3.86 -2.82 2.30
CA GLY A 47 2.58 -3.49 2.05
C GLY A 47 2.65 -4.99 1.73
N ARG A 48 3.84 -5.60 1.72
CA ARG A 48 4.03 -7.04 1.43
C ARG A 48 4.81 -7.72 2.55
N PRO A 49 4.44 -8.94 3.01
CA PRO A 49 5.27 -9.72 3.94
C PRO A 49 6.70 -9.92 3.42
N MET A 50 7.70 -9.95 4.31
CA MET A 50 9.10 -10.19 3.93
C MET A 50 9.26 -11.44 3.08
N LEU A 51 8.62 -12.55 3.47
CA LEU A 51 8.60 -13.79 2.68
C LEU A 51 8.03 -13.57 1.28
N GLY A 52 7.01 -12.73 1.14
CA GLY A 52 6.44 -12.37 -0.16
C GLY A 52 7.45 -11.70 -1.09
N HIS A 53 8.30 -10.81 -0.56
CA HIS A 53 9.39 -10.20 -1.34
C HIS A 53 10.39 -11.26 -1.82
N ALA A 54 10.86 -12.12 -0.92
CA ALA A 54 11.79 -13.20 -1.27
C ALA A 54 11.20 -14.14 -2.32
N LEU A 55 9.92 -14.52 -2.20
CA LEU A 55 9.24 -15.37 -3.17
C LEU A 55 9.08 -14.71 -4.54
N HIS A 56 8.78 -13.40 -4.59
CA HIS A 56 8.75 -12.65 -5.85
C HIS A 56 10.12 -12.61 -6.52
N ALA A 57 11.19 -12.37 -5.75
CA ALA A 57 12.56 -12.35 -6.27
C ALA A 57 12.96 -13.70 -6.86
N VAL A 58 12.71 -14.81 -6.14
CA VAL A 58 13.02 -16.17 -6.60
C VAL A 58 12.13 -16.57 -7.78
N ALA A 59 10.82 -16.27 -7.74
CA ALA A 59 9.92 -16.53 -8.86
C ALA A 59 10.34 -15.82 -10.15
N GLY A 60 10.96 -14.64 -10.03
CA GLY A 60 11.46 -13.85 -11.16
C GLY A 60 12.59 -14.51 -11.94
N VAL A 61 13.38 -15.42 -11.34
CA VAL A 61 14.38 -16.23 -12.06
C VAL A 61 13.76 -17.48 -12.70
N ALA A 62 12.44 -17.67 -12.58
CA ALA A 62 11.65 -18.72 -13.18
C ALA A 62 12.17 -20.14 -12.90
N PRO A 63 12.43 -20.53 -11.63
CA PRO A 63 12.86 -21.91 -11.32
C PRO A 63 11.76 -22.91 -11.72
N GLU A 64 12.13 -24.13 -12.10
CA GLU A 64 11.16 -25.19 -12.41
C GLU A 64 10.32 -25.56 -11.18
N HIS A 65 10.99 -25.65 -10.03
CA HIS A 65 10.35 -25.92 -8.73
C HIS A 65 10.62 -24.77 -7.75
N LEU A 66 9.63 -24.40 -6.94
CA LEU A 66 9.80 -23.45 -5.84
C LEU A 66 9.32 -24.09 -4.54
N VAL A 67 10.25 -24.25 -3.59
CA VAL A 67 9.99 -24.87 -2.29
C VAL A 67 10.25 -23.86 -1.17
N VAL A 68 9.32 -23.78 -0.22
CA VAL A 68 9.45 -22.95 0.98
C VAL A 68 9.59 -23.87 2.19
N VAL A 69 10.70 -23.76 2.90
CA VAL A 69 10.91 -24.53 4.12
C VAL A 69 10.29 -23.78 5.28
N VAL A 70 9.25 -24.38 5.86
CA VAL A 70 8.46 -23.82 6.97
C VAL A 70 8.75 -24.55 8.28
N GLY A 71 8.53 -23.91 9.43
CA GLY A 71 8.81 -24.50 10.73
C GLY A 71 7.90 -23.92 11.82
N HIS A 72 8.38 -22.91 12.56
CA HIS A 72 7.59 -22.29 13.61
C HIS A 72 6.32 -21.63 13.06
N GLN A 73 5.14 -21.97 13.63
CA GLN A 73 3.82 -21.51 13.12
C GLN A 73 3.63 -21.80 11.62
N HIS A 74 4.04 -22.99 11.19
CA HIS A 74 4.04 -23.38 9.77
C HIS A 74 2.69 -23.19 9.07
N GLU A 75 1.56 -23.37 9.75
CA GLU A 75 0.23 -23.21 9.18
C GLU A 75 0.02 -21.79 8.63
N ARG A 76 0.35 -20.75 9.42
CA ARG A 76 0.22 -19.35 9.01
C ARG A 76 1.18 -18.99 7.89
N VAL A 77 2.39 -19.54 7.92
CA VAL A 77 3.38 -19.30 6.86
C VAL A 77 2.95 -19.99 5.58
N THR A 78 2.41 -21.21 5.66
CA THR A 78 1.87 -21.95 4.51
C THR A 78 0.68 -21.21 3.87
N GLU A 79 -0.22 -20.66 4.67
CA GLU A 79 -1.33 -19.83 4.17
C GLU A 79 -0.81 -18.62 3.38
N ALA A 80 0.20 -17.93 3.92
CA ALA A 80 0.83 -16.80 3.22
C ALA A 80 1.51 -17.23 1.92
N VAL A 81 2.20 -18.38 1.90
CA VAL A 81 2.80 -18.96 0.68
C VAL A 81 1.72 -19.24 -0.37
N THR A 82 0.58 -19.83 0.04
CA THR A 82 -0.55 -20.10 -0.87
C THR A 82 -1.11 -18.80 -1.46
N GLY A 83 -1.20 -17.73 -0.66
CA GLY A 83 -1.62 -16.40 -1.13
C GLY A 83 -0.67 -15.86 -2.22
N VAL A 84 0.64 -15.90 -1.98
CA VAL A 84 1.65 -15.46 -2.95
C VAL A 84 1.67 -16.35 -4.19
N ALA A 85 1.48 -17.67 -4.05
CA ALA A 85 1.37 -18.60 -5.17
C ALA A 85 0.21 -18.22 -6.10
N GLY A 86 -0.95 -17.89 -5.51
CA GLY A 86 -2.11 -17.38 -6.26
C GLY A 86 -1.85 -16.02 -6.93
N GLU A 87 -1.19 -15.08 -6.25
CA GLU A 87 -0.81 -13.78 -6.82
C GLU A 87 0.11 -13.93 -8.05
N LEU A 88 1.06 -14.86 -7.99
CA LEU A 88 2.03 -15.13 -9.05
C LEU A 88 1.55 -16.12 -10.12
N GLY A 89 0.40 -16.77 -9.93
CA GLY A 89 -0.11 -17.81 -10.83
C GLY A 89 0.85 -18.99 -10.95
N ARG A 90 1.55 -19.35 -9.86
CA ARG A 90 2.62 -20.33 -9.86
C ARG A 90 2.51 -21.30 -8.67
N ASP A 91 2.73 -22.59 -8.93
CA ASP A 91 2.77 -23.59 -7.87
C ASP A 91 4.00 -23.41 -6.96
N MET A 92 3.76 -23.50 -5.65
CA MET A 92 4.77 -23.48 -4.61
C MET A 92 4.53 -24.62 -3.63
N THR A 93 5.59 -25.35 -3.29
CA THR A 93 5.54 -26.47 -2.35
C THR A 93 6.08 -26.02 -1.00
N THR A 94 5.45 -26.42 0.10
CA THR A 94 6.00 -26.20 1.45
C THR A 94 6.60 -27.50 1.98
N ALA A 95 7.78 -27.40 2.61
CA ALA A 95 8.47 -28.50 3.27
C ALA A 95 8.59 -28.18 4.77
N LEU A 96 8.13 -29.09 5.64
CA LEU A 96 8.13 -28.84 7.07
C LEU A 96 9.45 -29.27 7.72
N GLN A 97 10.16 -28.35 8.34
CA GLN A 97 11.27 -28.63 9.26
C GLN A 97 10.72 -28.87 10.67
N HIS A 98 10.63 -30.14 11.08
CA HIS A 98 10.08 -30.51 12.39
C HIS A 98 10.99 -30.13 13.55
N GLN A 99 12.29 -30.29 13.40
CA GLN A 99 13.31 -29.96 14.38
C GLN A 99 14.27 -28.94 13.78
N ARG A 100 14.58 -27.89 14.52
CA ARG A 100 15.50 -26.84 14.07
C ARG A 100 16.94 -27.26 14.32
N LEU A 101 17.47 -28.07 13.45
CA LEU A 101 18.84 -28.59 13.51
C LEU A 101 19.82 -27.80 12.63
N GLY A 102 19.48 -26.57 12.27
CA GLY A 102 20.34 -25.69 11.48
C GLY A 102 19.90 -25.52 10.04
N THR A 103 20.68 -24.74 9.27
CA THR A 103 20.40 -24.36 7.87
C THR A 103 20.55 -25.54 6.93
N GLY A 104 21.52 -26.43 7.17
CA GLY A 104 21.69 -27.67 6.41
C GLY A 104 20.48 -28.59 6.52
N ASP A 105 19.93 -28.75 7.72
CA ASP A 105 18.71 -29.53 7.93
C ASP A 105 17.50 -28.91 7.23
N ALA A 106 17.37 -27.58 7.24
CA ALA A 106 16.31 -26.88 6.53
C ALA A 106 16.38 -27.15 5.03
N VAL A 107 17.58 -27.05 4.42
CA VAL A 107 17.78 -27.37 3.01
C VAL A 107 17.49 -28.86 2.74
N ARG A 108 17.88 -29.78 3.61
CA ARG A 108 17.56 -31.21 3.50
C ARG A 108 16.03 -31.43 3.43
N CYS A 109 15.27 -30.75 4.30
CA CYS A 109 13.80 -30.79 4.24
C CYS A 109 13.28 -30.23 2.91
N GLY A 110 13.82 -29.13 2.41
CA GLY A 110 13.48 -28.57 1.10
C GLY A 110 13.74 -29.54 -0.05
N LEU A 111 14.92 -30.17 -0.06
CA LEU A 111 15.30 -31.15 -1.09
C LEU A 111 14.42 -32.41 -1.08
N SER A 112 13.84 -32.78 0.07
CA SER A 112 12.95 -33.95 0.14
C SER A 112 11.61 -33.71 -0.58
N ALA A 113 11.24 -32.47 -0.83
CA ALA A 113 10.06 -32.09 -1.61
C ALA A 113 10.33 -31.93 -3.11
N LEU A 114 11.58 -32.13 -3.55
CA LEU A 114 12.01 -32.02 -4.94
C LEU A 114 12.22 -33.43 -5.55
N PRO A 115 12.09 -33.57 -6.88
CA PRO A 115 12.36 -34.86 -7.56
C PRO A 115 13.75 -35.40 -7.17
N PRO A 116 13.87 -36.69 -6.88
CA PRO A 116 15.17 -37.30 -6.48
C PRO A 116 16.24 -37.17 -7.56
N GLU A 117 15.86 -37.16 -8.82
CA GLU A 117 16.76 -37.09 -9.99
C GLU A 117 16.99 -35.65 -10.47
N LEU A 118 16.66 -34.64 -9.64
CA LEU A 118 16.85 -33.24 -10.00
C LEU A 118 18.31 -32.95 -10.34
N THR A 119 18.53 -32.33 -11.48
CA THR A 119 19.83 -31.86 -11.97
C THR A 119 19.75 -30.37 -12.32
N GLY A 120 20.89 -29.70 -12.44
CA GLY A 120 20.96 -28.26 -12.72
C GLY A 120 21.13 -27.42 -11.45
N THR A 121 20.85 -26.14 -11.55
CA THR A 121 21.11 -25.15 -10.48
C THR A 121 19.99 -25.12 -9.45
N VAL A 122 20.33 -25.24 -8.17
CA VAL A 122 19.43 -25.01 -7.02
C VAL A 122 19.82 -23.72 -6.33
N LEU A 123 18.90 -22.74 -6.34
CA LEU A 123 19.03 -21.52 -5.54
C LEU A 123 18.57 -21.76 -4.11
N VAL A 124 19.36 -21.33 -3.13
CA VAL A 124 18.98 -21.32 -1.71
C VAL A 124 19.04 -19.90 -1.18
N THR A 125 17.96 -19.44 -0.56
CA THR A 125 17.87 -18.10 0.06
C THR A 125 16.98 -18.10 1.29
N TYR A 126 16.88 -16.96 1.96
CA TYR A 126 16.09 -16.79 3.17
C TYR A 126 14.84 -15.95 2.93
N GLY A 127 13.75 -16.27 3.63
CA GLY A 127 12.48 -15.53 3.58
C GLY A 127 12.48 -14.20 4.35
N ASP A 128 13.58 -13.85 4.99
CA ASP A 128 13.75 -12.63 5.80
C ASP A 128 14.79 -11.65 5.22
N VAL A 129 15.18 -11.83 3.96
CA VAL A 129 16.04 -10.92 3.19
C VAL A 129 15.19 -10.22 2.12
N PRO A 130 14.38 -9.22 2.51
CA PRO A 130 13.27 -8.73 1.68
C PRO A 130 13.70 -7.81 0.52
N LEU A 131 14.93 -7.30 0.53
CA LEU A 131 15.42 -6.43 -0.55
C LEU A 131 16.18 -7.17 -1.63
N LEU A 132 16.51 -8.45 -1.43
CA LEU A 132 17.14 -9.29 -2.45
C LEU A 132 16.25 -9.33 -3.70
N ASP A 133 16.81 -9.00 -4.85
CA ASP A 133 16.08 -8.86 -6.10
C ASP A 133 16.39 -9.96 -7.13
N THR A 134 15.51 -10.04 -8.13
CA THR A 134 15.65 -11.01 -9.24
C THR A 134 16.93 -10.79 -10.05
N GLY A 135 17.38 -9.53 -10.22
CA GLY A 135 18.59 -9.23 -10.99
C GLY A 135 19.83 -9.81 -10.35
N THR A 136 19.97 -9.65 -9.04
CA THR A 136 21.06 -10.23 -8.24
C THR A 136 21.04 -11.75 -8.27
N LEU A 137 19.85 -12.36 -8.13
CA LEU A 137 19.71 -13.82 -8.22
C LEU A 137 20.04 -14.36 -9.62
N SER A 138 19.63 -13.64 -10.68
CA SER A 138 19.98 -14.02 -12.06
C SER A 138 21.49 -13.96 -12.28
N ALA A 139 22.16 -12.90 -11.83
CA ALA A 139 23.62 -12.79 -11.94
C ALA A 139 24.35 -13.90 -11.17
N LEU A 140 23.82 -14.30 -10.00
CA LEU A 140 24.39 -15.42 -9.22
C LEU A 140 24.28 -16.76 -9.98
N VAL A 141 23.15 -17.00 -10.64
CA VAL A 141 22.94 -18.21 -11.46
C VAL A 141 23.85 -18.18 -12.67
N GLU A 142 23.93 -17.07 -13.39
CA GLU A 142 24.77 -16.92 -14.57
C GLU A 142 26.25 -17.17 -14.24
N GLU A 143 26.75 -16.62 -13.13
CA GLU A 143 28.11 -16.85 -12.65
C GLU A 143 28.34 -18.32 -12.27
N HIS A 144 27.36 -18.95 -11.59
CA HIS A 144 27.43 -20.34 -11.19
C HIS A 144 27.57 -21.28 -12.39
N GLU A 145 26.74 -21.08 -13.40
CA GLU A 145 26.73 -21.90 -14.60
C GLU A 145 27.96 -21.67 -15.48
N ALA A 146 28.38 -20.42 -15.65
CA ALA A 146 29.58 -20.08 -16.41
C ALA A 146 30.84 -20.71 -15.81
N ALA A 147 30.90 -20.78 -14.49
CA ALA A 147 32.01 -21.40 -13.77
C ALA A 147 31.95 -22.92 -13.69
N GLY A 148 30.79 -23.55 -13.98
CA GLY A 148 30.55 -24.96 -13.71
C GLY A 148 30.81 -25.32 -12.24
N ALA A 149 30.44 -24.42 -11.34
CA ALA A 149 30.78 -24.52 -9.94
C ALA A 149 29.92 -25.54 -9.18
N ALA A 150 30.45 -26.16 -8.13
CA ALA A 150 29.66 -26.95 -7.20
C ALA A 150 28.79 -26.05 -6.30
N VAL A 151 29.35 -24.87 -5.91
CA VAL A 151 28.66 -23.84 -5.17
C VAL A 151 29.16 -22.45 -5.57
N THR A 152 28.23 -21.52 -5.74
CA THR A 152 28.54 -20.08 -5.89
C THR A 152 27.85 -19.34 -4.77
N LEU A 153 28.61 -18.50 -4.05
CA LEU A 153 28.20 -17.73 -2.90
C LEU A 153 27.84 -16.32 -3.33
N LEU A 154 26.76 -15.76 -2.80
CA LEU A 154 26.60 -14.30 -2.81
C LEU A 154 27.27 -13.72 -1.57
N THR A 155 28.28 -12.86 -1.77
CA THR A 155 29.07 -12.23 -0.68
C THR A 155 28.93 -10.73 -0.69
N GLY A 156 29.36 -10.07 0.37
CA GLY A 156 29.40 -8.61 0.43
C GLY A 156 30.24 -8.11 1.58
N GLU A 157 30.40 -6.79 1.65
CA GLU A 157 31.18 -6.12 2.72
C GLU A 157 30.28 -5.06 3.39
N PRO A 158 29.39 -5.47 4.32
CA PRO A 158 28.60 -4.52 5.06
C PRO A 158 29.49 -3.68 6.01
N ALA A 159 29.03 -2.46 6.31
CA ALA A 159 29.74 -1.57 7.24
C ALA A 159 29.94 -2.20 8.63
N ASP A 160 28.98 -3.03 9.09
CA ASP A 160 29.08 -3.85 10.29
C ASP A 160 28.91 -5.34 9.94
N PRO A 161 30.03 -6.11 9.94
CA PRO A 161 30.00 -7.54 9.62
C PRO A 161 29.56 -8.42 10.80
N THR A 162 29.21 -7.85 11.96
CA THR A 162 28.86 -8.60 13.17
C THR A 162 27.67 -9.54 12.93
N GLY A 163 27.82 -10.78 13.35
CA GLY A 163 26.79 -11.80 13.24
C GLY A 163 26.73 -12.57 11.92
N TYR A 164 27.50 -12.16 10.90
CA TYR A 164 27.62 -12.89 9.64
C TYR A 164 28.78 -13.88 9.64
N GLY A 165 28.66 -14.96 8.89
CA GLY A 165 29.77 -15.85 8.56
C GLY A 165 30.84 -15.10 7.73
N ARG A 166 32.10 -15.42 7.97
CA ARG A 166 33.25 -14.80 7.28
C ARG A 166 33.70 -15.64 6.11
N ILE A 167 33.97 -14.98 4.99
CA ILE A 167 34.52 -15.66 3.80
C ILE A 167 36.03 -15.76 3.96
N VAL A 168 36.51 -16.99 4.11
CA VAL A 168 37.95 -17.27 4.18
C VAL A 168 38.47 -17.56 2.77
N ARG A 169 39.54 -16.86 2.37
CA ARG A 169 40.18 -17.02 1.06
C ARG A 169 41.63 -17.48 1.21
N ASN A 170 42.09 -18.27 0.24
CA ASN A 170 43.52 -18.59 0.13
C ASN A 170 44.26 -17.36 -0.41
N THR A 171 44.98 -16.68 0.45
CA THR A 171 45.76 -15.46 0.09
C THR A 171 47.10 -15.75 -0.59
N ASP A 172 47.54 -17.01 -0.55
CA ASP A 172 48.77 -17.44 -1.21
C ASP A 172 48.56 -17.71 -2.72
N ASP A 173 47.31 -17.85 -3.14
CA ASP A 173 46.90 -18.00 -4.54
C ASP A 173 46.53 -16.62 -5.13
N PRO A 174 47.11 -16.19 -6.27
CA PRO A 174 46.75 -14.93 -6.92
C PRO A 174 45.23 -14.79 -7.26
N ALA A 175 44.52 -15.90 -7.43
CA ALA A 175 43.09 -15.91 -7.68
C ALA A 175 42.25 -15.73 -6.39
N HIS A 176 42.87 -15.79 -5.22
CA HIS A 176 42.24 -15.66 -3.90
C HIS A 176 40.93 -16.51 -3.79
N PRO A 177 40.96 -17.83 -4.12
CA PRO A 177 39.76 -18.64 -4.09
C PRO A 177 39.19 -18.74 -2.67
N VAL A 178 37.85 -18.87 -2.58
CA VAL A 178 37.17 -19.16 -1.32
C VAL A 178 37.54 -20.57 -0.85
N THR A 179 37.93 -20.69 0.42
CA THR A 179 38.31 -21.98 1.02
C THR A 179 37.32 -22.44 2.10
N ALA A 180 36.69 -21.50 2.80
CA ALA A 180 35.75 -21.80 3.87
C ALA A 180 34.82 -20.64 4.15
N ILE A 181 33.72 -20.92 4.87
CA ILE A 181 32.91 -19.95 5.57
C ILE A 181 33.00 -20.28 7.06
N VAL A 182 33.39 -19.31 7.88
CA VAL A 182 33.42 -19.50 9.35
C VAL A 182 32.32 -18.63 9.97
N GLU A 183 31.39 -19.29 10.66
CA GLU A 183 30.31 -18.60 11.35
C GLU A 183 30.85 -17.69 12.46
N HIS A 184 30.12 -16.58 12.75
CA HIS A 184 30.59 -15.56 13.68
C HIS A 184 30.91 -16.10 15.09
N GLY A 185 30.15 -17.08 15.58
CA GLY A 185 30.36 -17.73 16.89
C GLY A 185 31.67 -18.51 16.93
N ASP A 186 31.96 -19.24 15.88
CA ASP A 186 33.11 -20.14 15.78
C ASP A 186 34.39 -19.42 15.30
N ALA A 187 34.29 -18.15 14.86
CA ALA A 187 35.40 -17.39 14.27
C ALA A 187 36.44 -16.95 15.33
N THR A 188 37.71 -17.13 15.01
CA THR A 188 38.84 -16.54 15.76
C THR A 188 38.84 -15.01 15.62
N GLU A 189 39.63 -14.30 16.46
CA GLU A 189 39.75 -12.85 16.37
C GLU A 189 40.26 -12.40 14.98
N ALA A 190 41.24 -13.10 14.42
CA ALA A 190 41.76 -12.81 13.09
C ALA A 190 40.70 -13.04 12.00
N GLN A 191 39.88 -14.06 12.11
CA GLN A 191 38.77 -14.32 11.17
C GLN A 191 37.65 -13.29 11.32
N ARG A 192 37.34 -12.82 12.54
CA ARG A 192 36.36 -11.73 12.76
C ARG A 192 36.78 -10.41 12.13
N ALA A 193 38.08 -10.17 11.90
CA ALA A 193 38.58 -9.00 11.21
C ALA A 193 38.36 -9.02 9.69
N ILE A 194 37.97 -10.17 9.12
CA ILE A 194 37.59 -10.27 7.70
C ILE A 194 36.30 -9.48 7.48
N THR A 195 36.30 -8.59 6.49
CA THR A 195 35.14 -7.73 6.14
C THR A 195 34.17 -8.40 5.20
N GLU A 196 34.65 -9.33 4.36
CA GLU A 196 33.80 -10.08 3.43
C GLU A 196 32.96 -11.12 4.17
N VAL A 197 31.66 -11.03 4.00
CA VAL A 197 30.68 -11.88 4.71
C VAL A 197 29.87 -12.75 3.77
N ASN A 198 29.39 -13.86 4.31
CA ASN A 198 28.40 -14.72 3.69
C ASN A 198 27.00 -14.13 3.84
N SER A 199 26.29 -13.93 2.72
CA SER A 199 24.91 -13.48 2.75
C SER A 199 23.91 -14.58 3.10
N GLY A 200 24.31 -15.85 2.98
CA GLY A 200 23.41 -16.98 3.09
C GLY A 200 22.63 -17.29 1.80
N VAL A 201 22.95 -16.63 0.71
CA VAL A 201 22.35 -16.87 -0.61
C VAL A 201 23.34 -17.64 -1.48
N TYR A 202 22.87 -18.74 -2.08
CA TYR A 202 23.73 -19.67 -2.80
C TYR A 202 23.07 -20.16 -4.08
N ALA A 203 23.90 -20.42 -5.09
CA ALA A 203 23.59 -21.31 -6.19
C ALA A 203 24.43 -22.59 -6.04
N PHE A 204 23.76 -23.74 -6.04
CA PHE A 204 24.41 -25.04 -5.93
C PHE A 204 24.14 -25.88 -7.18
N ASP A 205 25.11 -26.73 -7.57
CA ASP A 205 24.82 -27.89 -8.39
C ASP A 205 23.92 -28.85 -7.59
N ALA A 206 22.79 -29.25 -8.18
CA ALA A 206 21.77 -30.06 -7.49
C ALA A 206 22.29 -31.39 -6.98
N ARG A 207 23.18 -32.05 -7.76
CA ARG A 207 23.75 -33.33 -7.40
C ARG A 207 24.73 -33.18 -6.25
N PHE A 208 25.65 -32.22 -6.36
CA PHE A 208 26.58 -31.91 -5.27
C PHE A 208 25.84 -31.57 -3.95
N LEU A 209 24.82 -30.69 -4.02
CA LEU A 209 24.03 -30.33 -2.85
C LEU A 209 23.38 -31.53 -2.19
N ARG A 210 22.78 -32.42 -2.98
CA ARG A 210 22.10 -33.63 -2.47
C ARG A 210 23.07 -34.64 -1.86
N GLU A 211 24.22 -34.85 -2.47
CA GLU A 211 25.27 -35.72 -1.94
C GLU A 211 25.86 -35.16 -0.64
N GLY A 212 26.24 -33.86 -0.63
CA GLY A 212 26.91 -33.22 0.48
C GLY A 212 26.03 -33.03 1.72
N ILE A 213 24.74 -32.74 1.53
CA ILE A 213 23.82 -32.48 2.67
C ILE A 213 23.69 -33.70 3.60
N GLY A 214 23.84 -34.90 3.05
CA GLY A 214 23.80 -36.16 3.82
C GLY A 214 25.03 -36.41 4.70
N GLY A 215 26.15 -35.74 4.42
CA GLY A 215 27.40 -35.83 5.16
C GLY A 215 27.61 -34.75 6.24
N LEU A 216 26.71 -33.79 6.35
CA LEU A 216 26.83 -32.73 7.36
C LEU A 216 26.77 -33.26 8.79
N ALA A 217 27.60 -32.72 9.67
CA ALA A 217 27.69 -33.11 11.07
C ALA A 217 27.60 -31.87 11.99
N ALA A 218 27.01 -32.04 13.16
CA ALA A 218 26.84 -30.97 14.16
C ALA A 218 28.05 -30.88 15.10
N HIS A 219 29.19 -30.42 14.59
CA HIS A 219 30.45 -30.29 15.36
C HIS A 219 30.80 -28.86 15.74
N ASN A 220 29.83 -27.93 15.71
CA ASN A 220 30.02 -26.51 16.00
C ASN A 220 29.43 -26.12 17.37
N GLU A 221 29.66 -24.87 17.79
CA GLU A 221 29.19 -24.35 19.10
C GLU A 221 27.68 -24.49 19.29
N GLN A 222 26.89 -24.34 18.21
CA GLN A 222 25.42 -24.39 18.25
C GLN A 222 24.84 -25.81 18.15
N GLN A 223 25.68 -26.84 17.89
CA GLN A 223 25.23 -28.21 17.64
C GLN A 223 24.22 -28.32 16.47
N GLU A 224 24.43 -27.51 15.43
CA GLU A 224 23.57 -27.42 14.25
C GLU A 224 24.28 -27.94 12.99
N LEU A 225 23.49 -28.37 12.00
CA LEU A 225 23.98 -28.72 10.67
C LEU A 225 24.11 -27.43 9.85
N TYR A 226 25.33 -26.96 9.66
CA TYR A 226 25.57 -25.75 8.89
C TYR A 226 25.62 -26.03 7.41
N LEU A 227 24.82 -25.30 6.61
CA LEU A 227 24.89 -25.35 5.16
C LEU A 227 26.25 -24.86 4.64
N THR A 228 26.87 -23.95 5.37
CA THR A 228 28.19 -23.35 5.07
C THR A 228 29.31 -24.37 5.03
N ASP A 229 29.20 -25.51 5.75
CA ASP A 229 30.21 -26.58 5.73
C ASP A 229 30.33 -27.27 4.36
N LEU A 230 29.32 -27.12 3.50
CA LEU A 230 29.40 -27.63 2.11
C LEU A 230 30.44 -26.91 1.27
N VAL A 231 30.84 -25.69 1.65
CA VAL A 231 31.91 -24.95 0.96
C VAL A 231 33.26 -25.65 1.18
N GLU A 232 33.58 -26.01 2.43
CA GLU A 232 34.77 -26.77 2.76
C GLU A 232 34.75 -28.15 2.11
N THR A 233 33.58 -28.81 2.09
CA THR A 233 33.39 -30.10 1.39
C THR A 233 33.72 -29.97 -0.10
N ALA A 234 33.21 -28.93 -0.78
CA ALA A 234 33.49 -28.70 -2.19
C ALA A 234 34.99 -28.49 -2.45
N VAL A 235 35.65 -27.68 -1.60
CA VAL A 235 37.09 -27.44 -1.68
C VAL A 235 37.89 -28.71 -1.45
N ALA A 236 37.54 -29.54 -0.45
CA ALA A 236 38.21 -30.80 -0.14
C ALA A 236 38.07 -31.82 -1.29
N ASP A 237 36.93 -31.82 -1.98
CA ASP A 237 36.65 -32.66 -3.15
C ASP A 237 37.29 -32.11 -4.43
N GLY A 238 38.00 -30.98 -4.38
CA GLY A 238 38.57 -30.33 -5.56
C GLY A 238 37.54 -29.80 -6.55
N ARG A 239 36.30 -29.51 -6.10
CA ARG A 239 35.24 -28.94 -6.92
C ARG A 239 35.31 -27.43 -6.92
N PRO A 240 34.97 -26.76 -8.03
CA PRO A 240 35.03 -25.28 -8.10
C PRO A 240 34.07 -24.63 -7.13
N VAL A 241 34.55 -23.63 -6.37
CA VAL A 241 33.80 -22.75 -5.51
C VAL A 241 33.98 -21.32 -5.99
N HIS A 242 32.88 -20.64 -6.27
CA HIS A 242 32.88 -19.23 -6.71
C HIS A 242 32.18 -18.32 -5.71
N ALA A 243 32.45 -17.01 -5.81
CA ALA A 243 31.80 -15.99 -5.03
C ALA A 243 31.48 -14.80 -5.92
N LEU A 244 30.19 -14.47 -6.00
CA LEU A 244 29.70 -13.22 -6.60
C LEU A 244 29.64 -12.16 -5.50
N ARG A 245 30.41 -11.08 -5.64
CA ARG A 245 30.39 -9.99 -4.67
C ARG A 245 29.31 -8.98 -5.00
N CYS A 246 28.36 -8.82 -4.09
CA CYS A 246 27.34 -7.79 -4.15
C CYS A 246 27.89 -6.48 -3.57
N THR A 247 27.78 -5.40 -4.33
CA THR A 247 28.22 -4.06 -3.90
C THR A 247 27.13 -3.28 -3.15
N ASP A 248 25.89 -3.72 -3.24
CA ASP A 248 24.75 -3.14 -2.53
C ASP A 248 24.46 -3.95 -1.27
N GLU A 249 24.99 -3.50 -0.14
CA GLU A 249 24.85 -4.21 1.15
C GLU A 249 23.39 -4.42 1.58
N TRP A 250 22.47 -3.54 1.15
CA TRP A 250 21.05 -3.63 1.51
C TRP A 250 20.38 -4.90 0.96
N LEU A 251 20.86 -5.40 -0.18
CA LEU A 251 20.32 -6.63 -0.79
C LEU A 251 20.64 -7.89 0.03
N LEU A 252 21.63 -7.80 0.92
CA LEU A 252 22.10 -8.93 1.74
C LEU A 252 21.55 -8.90 3.16
N ARG A 253 20.97 -7.75 3.58
CA ARG A 253 20.55 -7.56 4.97
C ARG A 253 19.27 -8.32 5.28
N GLY A 254 19.35 -9.19 6.28
CA GLY A 254 18.20 -9.87 6.85
C GLY A 254 17.59 -9.10 8.03
N VAL A 255 16.31 -9.36 8.30
CA VAL A 255 15.59 -8.79 9.44
C VAL A 255 15.59 -9.77 10.61
N ASN A 256 16.08 -9.38 11.75
CA ASN A 256 16.05 -10.16 12.98
C ASN A 256 15.25 -9.53 14.12
N ASP A 257 15.09 -8.20 14.08
CA ASP A 257 14.37 -7.42 15.08
C ASP A 257 13.60 -6.26 14.43
N ARG A 258 12.93 -5.47 15.27
CA ARG A 258 12.09 -4.36 14.81
C ARG A 258 12.88 -3.14 14.31
N VAL A 259 14.13 -3.00 14.75
CA VAL A 259 14.99 -1.90 14.29
C VAL A 259 15.40 -2.17 12.86
N GLN A 260 15.92 -3.37 12.59
CA GLN A 260 16.27 -3.81 11.23
C GLN A 260 15.07 -3.81 10.29
N LEU A 261 13.87 -4.19 10.80
CA LEU A 261 12.63 -4.10 10.02
C LEU A 261 12.35 -2.66 9.58
N ALA A 262 12.47 -1.69 10.48
CA ALA A 262 12.21 -0.28 10.17
C ALA A 262 13.25 0.30 9.19
N GLU A 263 14.53 -0.04 9.36
CA GLU A 263 15.61 0.39 8.46
C GLU A 263 15.39 -0.12 7.03
N LEU A 264 15.08 -1.42 6.88
CA LEU A 264 14.84 -2.01 5.55
C LEU A 264 13.54 -1.50 4.92
N ALA A 265 12.50 -1.22 5.73
CA ALA A 265 11.29 -0.58 5.23
C ALA A 265 11.57 0.83 4.69
N ALA A 266 12.37 1.62 5.40
CA ALA A 266 12.76 2.96 4.96
C ALA A 266 13.59 2.91 3.66
N GLU A 267 14.53 1.98 3.56
CA GLU A 267 15.32 1.80 2.34
C GLU A 267 14.47 1.34 1.15
N LEU A 268 13.55 0.40 1.35
CA LEU A 268 12.61 -0.01 0.30
C LEU A 268 11.79 1.19 -0.18
N ASN A 269 11.20 1.95 0.73
CA ASN A 269 10.43 3.14 0.40
C ASN A 269 11.26 4.17 -0.38
N ARG A 270 12.49 4.43 0.05
CA ARG A 270 13.41 5.32 -0.66
C ARG A 270 13.66 4.87 -2.10
N ARG A 271 13.82 3.55 -2.33
CA ARG A 271 14.00 2.96 -3.68
C ARG A 271 12.74 3.09 -4.53
N LEU A 272 11.57 2.83 -3.94
CA LEU A 272 10.28 2.98 -4.62
C LEU A 272 10.04 4.43 -5.04
N LEU A 273 10.22 5.40 -4.13
CA LEU A 273 10.05 6.81 -4.44
C LEU A 273 11.06 7.29 -5.50
N ARG A 274 12.33 6.83 -5.41
CA ARG A 274 13.33 7.15 -6.44
C ARG A 274 12.92 6.65 -7.82
N ARG A 275 12.38 5.43 -7.90
CA ARG A 275 11.88 4.87 -9.17
C ARG A 275 10.75 5.74 -9.71
N TRP A 276 9.74 6.05 -8.90
CA TRP A 276 8.61 6.89 -9.33
C TRP A 276 9.06 8.28 -9.78
N MET A 277 10.02 8.91 -9.09
CA MET A 277 10.58 10.20 -9.52
C MET A 277 11.29 10.09 -10.89
N LEU A 278 11.98 9.00 -11.16
CA LEU A 278 12.59 8.76 -12.47
C LEU A 278 11.54 8.46 -13.57
N ASP A 279 10.39 7.90 -13.17
CA ASP A 279 9.26 7.62 -14.05
C ASP A 279 8.30 8.83 -14.22
N GLY A 280 8.70 10.04 -13.75
CA GLY A 280 7.97 11.29 -14.00
C GLY A 280 7.00 11.72 -12.90
N VAL A 281 7.08 11.13 -11.69
CA VAL A 281 6.31 11.55 -10.51
C VAL A 281 7.07 12.61 -9.74
N THR A 282 6.40 13.68 -9.32
CA THR A 282 6.96 14.67 -8.40
C THR A 282 6.67 14.27 -6.95
N VAL A 283 7.71 14.00 -6.17
CA VAL A 283 7.61 13.77 -4.72
C VAL A 283 8.19 14.98 -4.01
N VAL A 284 7.34 15.80 -3.38
CA VAL A 284 7.75 17.09 -2.78
C VAL A 284 8.64 16.86 -1.54
N ASP A 285 8.29 15.88 -0.72
CA ASP A 285 9.07 15.49 0.46
C ASP A 285 9.19 13.97 0.57
N PRO A 286 10.27 13.37 0.04
CA PRO A 286 10.48 11.93 0.13
C PRO A 286 10.59 11.39 1.57
N ALA A 287 10.95 12.24 2.54
CA ALA A 287 11.14 11.78 3.93
C ALA A 287 9.82 11.44 4.63
N THR A 288 8.73 12.11 4.25
CA THR A 288 7.40 11.90 4.86
C THR A 288 6.40 11.19 3.94
N THR A 289 6.81 10.86 2.72
CA THR A 289 5.98 10.15 1.73
C THR A 289 6.25 8.65 1.79
N TRP A 290 5.19 7.84 1.87
CA TRP A 290 5.27 6.39 1.90
C TRP A 290 4.38 5.75 0.84
N VAL A 291 4.94 4.78 0.10
CA VAL A 291 4.19 4.04 -0.93
C VAL A 291 4.46 2.54 -0.81
N ASP A 292 3.42 1.76 -0.96
CA ASP A 292 3.53 0.29 -1.01
C ASP A 292 3.98 -0.18 -2.40
N VAL A 293 4.51 -1.41 -2.47
CA VAL A 293 5.04 -1.99 -3.72
C VAL A 293 3.98 -2.22 -4.79
N GLN A 294 2.72 -2.36 -4.39
CA GLN A 294 1.58 -2.56 -5.30
C GLN A 294 1.05 -1.27 -5.91
N VAL A 295 1.45 -0.10 -5.38
CA VAL A 295 1.00 1.20 -5.86
C VAL A 295 1.40 1.41 -7.33
N ARG A 296 0.50 2.01 -8.10
CA ARG A 296 0.71 2.43 -9.49
C ARG A 296 0.45 3.92 -9.61
N LEU A 297 1.40 4.65 -10.15
CA LEU A 297 1.31 6.10 -10.35
C LEU A 297 1.46 6.39 -11.85
N GLY A 298 0.62 7.28 -12.35
CA GLY A 298 0.75 7.83 -13.69
C GLY A 298 1.85 8.89 -13.81
N THR A 299 1.99 9.46 -14.98
CA THR A 299 2.93 10.55 -15.26
C THR A 299 2.44 11.87 -14.66
N ASP A 300 3.36 12.76 -14.32
CA ASP A 300 3.07 14.09 -13.76
C ASP A 300 2.21 14.08 -12.47
N VAL A 301 2.12 12.94 -11.79
CA VAL A 301 1.51 12.86 -10.45
C VAL A 301 2.37 13.65 -9.45
N VAL A 302 1.71 14.41 -8.57
CA VAL A 302 2.38 15.15 -7.50
C VAL A 302 1.99 14.56 -6.15
N LEU A 303 2.99 14.11 -5.37
CA LEU A 303 2.82 13.65 -4.00
C LEU A 303 3.35 14.72 -3.03
N HIS A 304 2.44 15.32 -2.26
CA HIS A 304 2.76 16.33 -1.25
C HIS A 304 3.21 15.69 0.08
N PRO A 305 3.82 16.46 1.00
CA PRO A 305 4.31 15.94 2.27
C PRO A 305 3.25 15.19 3.08
N GLY A 306 3.65 14.11 3.77
CA GLY A 306 2.76 13.32 4.61
C GLY A 306 1.80 12.40 3.84
N THR A 307 1.99 12.23 2.53
CA THR A 307 1.18 11.31 1.72
C THR A 307 1.58 9.85 1.99
N GLN A 308 0.57 9.00 2.22
CA GLN A 308 0.73 7.56 2.38
C GLN A 308 -0.21 6.81 1.44
N LEU A 309 0.33 5.96 0.57
CA LEU A 309 -0.42 5.14 -0.37
C LEU A 309 -0.19 3.67 -0.07
N HIS A 310 -1.25 2.98 0.37
CA HIS A 310 -1.17 1.60 0.84
C HIS A 310 -1.92 0.62 -0.08
N GLY A 311 -1.41 -0.61 -0.15
CA GLY A 311 -2.00 -1.66 -0.97
C GLY A 311 -1.98 -1.31 -2.47
N ALA A 312 -2.98 -1.80 -3.21
CA ALA A 312 -3.05 -1.62 -4.66
C ALA A 312 -3.68 -0.28 -5.06
N CYS A 313 -3.19 0.85 -4.50
CA CYS A 313 -3.63 2.16 -4.96
C CYS A 313 -3.19 2.41 -6.41
N THR A 314 -4.10 2.98 -7.21
CA THR A 314 -3.82 3.46 -8.57
C THR A 314 -4.13 4.95 -8.65
N VAL A 315 -3.19 5.74 -9.15
CA VAL A 315 -3.31 7.20 -9.29
C VAL A 315 -3.06 7.56 -10.75
N GLY A 316 -4.04 8.19 -11.40
CA GLY A 316 -3.99 8.60 -12.80
C GLY A 316 -3.10 9.82 -13.04
N ASP A 317 -2.79 10.06 -14.31
CA ASP A 317 -1.88 11.12 -14.76
C ASP A 317 -2.29 12.50 -14.26
N GLY A 318 -1.31 13.30 -13.85
CA GLY A 318 -1.51 14.68 -13.42
C GLY A 318 -2.33 14.86 -12.14
N ALA A 319 -2.60 13.81 -11.38
CA ALA A 319 -3.31 13.92 -10.11
C ALA A 319 -2.41 14.47 -8.99
N GLU A 320 -2.98 15.22 -8.05
CA GLU A 320 -2.29 15.79 -6.90
C GLU A 320 -2.80 15.17 -5.60
N ILE A 321 -1.91 14.52 -4.83
CA ILE A 321 -2.25 13.83 -3.59
C ILE A 321 -1.51 14.46 -2.41
N GLY A 322 -2.23 14.80 -1.37
CA GLY A 322 -1.69 15.39 -0.14
C GLY A 322 -1.94 16.89 -0.05
N PRO A 323 -1.37 17.60 0.99
CA PRO A 323 -0.59 16.97 2.06
C PRO A 323 -1.44 16.12 3.03
N ASP A 324 -0.78 15.38 3.92
CA ASP A 324 -1.39 14.64 5.03
C ASP A 324 -2.59 13.76 4.57
N THR A 325 -2.38 12.99 3.51
CA THR A 325 -3.40 12.14 2.89
C THR A 325 -3.00 10.67 2.97
N THR A 326 -3.90 9.83 3.47
CA THR A 326 -3.71 8.38 3.56
C THR A 326 -4.78 7.67 2.72
N LEU A 327 -4.36 6.93 1.70
CA LEU A 327 -5.24 6.14 0.86
C LEU A 327 -4.82 4.67 0.88
N ALA A 328 -5.78 3.76 1.03
CA ALA A 328 -5.56 2.32 1.01
C ALA A 328 -6.47 1.65 -0.03
N ALA A 329 -5.90 0.96 -1.00
CA ALA A 329 -6.62 0.28 -2.08
C ALA A 329 -7.63 1.20 -2.79
N CYS A 330 -7.23 2.45 -3.08
CA CYS A 330 -8.06 3.44 -3.74
C CYS A 330 -7.68 3.61 -5.21
N VAL A 331 -8.67 3.97 -6.03
CA VAL A 331 -8.46 4.38 -7.42
C VAL A 331 -8.70 5.89 -7.51
N VAL A 332 -7.70 6.63 -7.98
CA VAL A 332 -7.76 8.09 -8.19
C VAL A 332 -7.59 8.37 -9.68
N GLY A 333 -8.58 9.02 -10.27
CA GLY A 333 -8.61 9.38 -11.68
C GLY A 333 -7.61 10.49 -12.04
N ALA A 334 -7.34 10.63 -13.34
CA ALA A 334 -6.43 11.63 -13.86
C ALA A 334 -6.88 13.06 -13.49
N GLY A 335 -5.93 13.92 -13.17
CA GLY A 335 -6.17 15.32 -12.82
C GLY A 335 -6.97 15.54 -11.52
N ALA A 336 -7.24 14.49 -10.75
CA ALA A 336 -7.95 14.62 -9.47
C ALA A 336 -7.06 15.22 -8.38
N THR A 337 -7.66 15.94 -7.45
CA THR A 337 -6.97 16.56 -6.30
C THR A 337 -7.51 15.99 -4.99
N VAL A 338 -6.64 15.42 -4.14
CA VAL A 338 -7.02 14.82 -2.86
C VAL A 338 -6.18 15.41 -1.74
N VAL A 339 -6.80 16.15 -0.83
CA VAL A 339 -6.11 16.92 0.21
C VAL A 339 -6.56 16.49 1.60
N ARG A 340 -5.62 16.22 2.51
CA ARG A 340 -5.89 15.92 3.94
C ARG A 340 -7.06 14.96 4.12
N THR A 341 -7.00 13.84 3.42
CA THR A 341 -8.11 12.89 3.32
C THR A 341 -7.65 11.51 3.80
N HIS A 342 -8.55 10.81 4.49
CA HIS A 342 -8.38 9.38 4.74
C HIS A 342 -9.36 8.61 3.87
N GLY A 343 -8.86 7.64 3.09
CA GLY A 343 -9.68 6.83 2.19
C GLY A 343 -9.27 5.36 2.17
N SER A 344 -10.26 4.47 2.05
CA SER A 344 -10.02 3.04 1.81
C SER A 344 -11.05 2.47 0.84
N ASP A 345 -10.61 1.56 -0.03
CA ASP A 345 -11.46 0.82 -0.97
C ASP A 345 -12.47 1.74 -1.67
N SER A 346 -12.01 2.86 -2.22
CA SER A 346 -12.83 3.93 -2.77
C SER A 346 -12.33 4.41 -4.13
N GLU A 347 -13.22 5.02 -4.91
CA GLU A 347 -12.92 5.52 -6.24
C GLU A 347 -13.19 7.02 -6.33
N ILE A 348 -12.22 7.76 -6.86
CA ILE A 348 -12.26 9.20 -7.09
C ILE A 348 -12.09 9.42 -8.59
N GLY A 349 -13.11 9.93 -9.25
CA GLY A 349 -13.14 10.11 -10.71
C GLY A 349 -12.17 11.18 -11.22
N GLU A 350 -12.03 11.23 -12.54
CA GLU A 350 -11.17 12.19 -13.22
C GLU A 350 -11.55 13.65 -12.89
N ASN A 351 -10.55 14.50 -12.68
CA ASN A 351 -10.71 15.92 -12.36
C ASN A 351 -11.61 16.19 -11.14
N ALA A 352 -11.84 15.20 -10.30
CA ALA A 352 -12.61 15.35 -9.07
C ALA A 352 -11.75 15.96 -7.95
N SER A 353 -12.40 16.56 -6.96
CA SER A 353 -11.71 17.14 -5.80
C SER A 353 -12.24 16.61 -4.48
N VAL A 354 -11.33 16.21 -3.58
CA VAL A 354 -11.66 15.64 -2.27
C VAL A 354 -10.88 16.36 -1.16
N GLY A 355 -11.58 16.71 -0.09
CA GLY A 355 -11.00 17.28 1.11
C GLY A 355 -11.11 18.82 1.19
N PRO A 356 -10.40 19.47 2.15
CA PRO A 356 -9.62 18.78 3.20
C PRO A 356 -10.51 18.14 4.29
N PHE A 357 -9.92 17.23 5.07
CA PHE A 357 -10.59 16.55 6.19
C PHE A 357 -11.82 15.74 5.77
N ALA A 358 -11.71 15.02 4.64
CA ALA A 358 -12.72 14.08 4.19
C ALA A 358 -12.38 12.66 4.65
N TYR A 359 -13.42 11.83 4.85
CA TYR A 359 -13.27 10.41 5.15
C TYR A 359 -14.05 9.58 4.13
N LEU A 360 -13.33 8.85 3.28
CA LEU A 360 -13.88 7.92 2.30
C LEU A 360 -13.76 6.50 2.84
N ARG A 361 -14.92 5.92 3.16
CA ARG A 361 -15.01 4.53 3.62
C ARG A 361 -15.23 3.60 2.43
N PRO A 362 -15.11 2.27 2.62
CA PRO A 362 -15.27 1.31 1.53
C PRO A 362 -16.54 1.52 0.70
N ASN A 363 -16.39 1.34 -0.62
CA ASN A 363 -17.41 1.55 -1.64
C ASN A 363 -17.94 3.01 -1.69
N ALA A 364 -17.07 3.98 -1.46
CA ALA A 364 -17.35 5.38 -1.76
C ALA A 364 -16.87 5.69 -3.18
N HIS A 365 -17.78 6.04 -4.08
CA HIS A 365 -17.48 6.35 -5.47
C HIS A 365 -17.86 7.80 -5.77
N LEU A 366 -16.91 8.59 -6.25
CA LEU A 366 -17.09 9.96 -6.71
C LEU A 366 -16.86 10.04 -8.21
N GLY A 367 -17.89 10.42 -8.96
CA GLY A 367 -17.82 10.59 -10.41
C GLY A 367 -16.91 11.73 -10.86
N ALA A 368 -16.58 11.74 -12.16
CA ALA A 368 -15.70 12.72 -12.76
C ALA A 368 -16.16 14.17 -12.50
N GLY A 369 -15.21 15.07 -12.21
CA GLY A 369 -15.48 16.47 -11.88
C GLY A 369 -16.31 16.69 -10.62
N GLY A 370 -16.57 15.65 -9.85
CA GLY A 370 -17.31 15.70 -8.61
C GLY A 370 -16.51 16.35 -7.47
N LYS A 371 -17.20 16.71 -6.41
CA LYS A 371 -16.58 17.34 -5.24
C LYS A 371 -17.07 16.75 -3.92
N ILE A 372 -16.14 16.29 -3.10
CA ILE A 372 -16.34 16.00 -1.68
C ILE A 372 -15.51 17.03 -0.91
N GLY A 373 -16.17 17.87 -0.09
CA GLY A 373 -15.50 18.97 0.60
C GLY A 373 -15.16 18.66 2.06
N THR A 374 -15.04 19.74 2.83
CA THR A 374 -14.50 19.71 4.18
C THR A 374 -15.45 19.05 5.19
N PHE A 375 -14.88 18.14 6.02
CA PHE A 375 -15.60 17.41 7.06
C PHE A 375 -16.78 16.58 6.51
N VAL A 376 -16.55 15.92 5.38
CA VAL A 376 -17.52 15.04 4.74
C VAL A 376 -17.08 13.59 4.92
N GLU A 377 -18.01 12.75 5.38
CA GLU A 377 -17.82 11.30 5.43
C GLU A 377 -18.72 10.64 4.39
N VAL A 378 -18.15 9.73 3.58
CA VAL A 378 -18.87 8.97 2.55
C VAL A 378 -18.65 7.47 2.76
N LYS A 379 -19.71 6.69 2.72
CA LYS A 379 -19.68 5.23 2.89
C LYS A 379 -20.70 4.56 1.98
N ASN A 380 -20.28 3.54 1.22
CA ASN A 380 -21.17 2.73 0.39
C ASN A 380 -22.15 3.61 -0.40
N ALA A 381 -21.61 4.56 -1.16
CA ALA A 381 -22.38 5.56 -1.86
C ALA A 381 -21.77 5.92 -3.20
N ASP A 382 -22.65 6.09 -4.20
CA ASP A 382 -22.32 6.51 -5.54
C ASP A 382 -22.70 7.99 -5.72
N ILE A 383 -21.73 8.84 -6.02
CA ILE A 383 -21.92 10.27 -6.26
C ILE A 383 -21.60 10.54 -7.73
N GLY A 384 -22.62 10.90 -8.51
CA GLY A 384 -22.56 11.09 -9.95
C GLY A 384 -21.63 12.22 -10.39
N ALA A 385 -21.29 12.22 -11.69
CA ALA A 385 -20.38 13.18 -12.28
C ALA A 385 -20.82 14.63 -12.03
N GLY A 386 -19.88 15.51 -11.71
CA GLY A 386 -20.12 16.93 -11.43
C GLY A 386 -20.93 17.21 -10.17
N SER A 387 -21.34 16.20 -9.41
CA SER A 387 -22.10 16.38 -8.18
C SER A 387 -21.22 16.80 -7.01
N LYS A 388 -21.78 17.55 -6.07
CA LYS A 388 -21.05 18.18 -5.00
C LYS A 388 -21.67 17.87 -3.63
N VAL A 389 -20.82 17.43 -2.70
CA VAL A 389 -21.10 17.29 -1.28
C VAL A 389 -20.07 18.15 -0.51
N PRO A 390 -20.29 19.49 -0.42
CA PRO A 390 -19.20 20.40 -0.14
C PRO A 390 -18.83 20.56 1.33
N HIS A 391 -19.73 20.30 2.30
CA HIS A 391 -19.51 20.69 3.69
C HIS A 391 -20.25 19.81 4.71
N LEU A 392 -19.55 19.39 5.79
CA LEU A 392 -20.12 18.93 7.06
C LEU A 392 -21.24 17.87 6.90
N THR A 393 -21.07 16.92 5.99
CA THR A 393 -22.15 16.03 5.55
C THR A 393 -21.76 14.56 5.75
N TYR A 394 -22.71 13.74 6.22
CA TYR A 394 -22.61 12.30 6.20
C TYR A 394 -23.44 11.73 5.04
N VAL A 395 -22.80 10.99 4.13
CA VAL A 395 -23.43 10.27 3.02
C VAL A 395 -23.21 8.77 3.22
N GLY A 396 -24.25 8.07 3.65
CA GLY A 396 -24.19 6.62 3.87
C GLY A 396 -25.28 5.89 3.13
N ASP A 397 -24.94 4.78 2.47
CA ASP A 397 -25.85 3.90 1.73
C ASP A 397 -26.74 4.73 0.77
N ALA A 398 -26.14 5.47 -0.16
CA ALA A 398 -26.83 6.42 -1.02
C ALA A 398 -26.43 6.33 -2.49
N SER A 399 -27.32 6.80 -3.37
CA SER A 399 -27.00 7.11 -4.76
C SER A 399 -27.38 8.56 -5.02
N ILE A 400 -26.46 9.34 -5.57
CA ILE A 400 -26.66 10.74 -5.96
C ILE A 400 -26.39 10.84 -7.46
N GLY A 401 -27.37 11.27 -8.23
CA GLY A 401 -27.25 11.47 -9.67
C GLY A 401 -26.26 12.57 -10.03
N GLU A 402 -26.13 12.87 -11.32
CA GLU A 402 -25.18 13.83 -11.85
C GLU A 402 -25.57 15.29 -11.53
N LEU A 403 -24.57 16.17 -11.47
CA LEU A 403 -24.73 17.61 -11.37
C LEU A 403 -25.61 18.08 -10.21
N SER A 404 -25.76 17.25 -9.17
CA SER A 404 -26.50 17.54 -7.95
C SER A 404 -25.63 18.23 -6.91
N ASN A 405 -26.23 19.05 -6.05
CA ASN A 405 -25.52 19.75 -4.98
C ASN A 405 -26.23 19.51 -3.64
N ILE A 406 -25.54 18.84 -2.74
CA ILE A 406 -26.02 18.56 -1.39
C ILE A 406 -25.65 19.73 -0.47
N GLY A 407 -26.64 20.30 0.19
CA GLY A 407 -26.46 21.41 1.12
C GLY A 407 -25.60 21.03 2.33
N ALA A 408 -24.97 22.01 2.92
CA ALA A 408 -24.12 21.82 4.10
C ALA A 408 -24.88 21.16 5.26
N SER A 409 -24.17 20.37 6.08
CA SER A 409 -24.73 19.70 7.28
C SER A 409 -25.87 18.75 7.00
N SER A 410 -25.97 18.24 5.77
CA SER A 410 -26.99 17.24 5.42
C SER A 410 -26.60 15.86 5.96
N VAL A 411 -27.61 15.07 6.35
CA VAL A 411 -27.40 13.72 6.88
C VAL A 411 -28.32 12.72 6.19
N PHE A 412 -27.70 11.67 5.65
CA PHE A 412 -28.37 10.51 5.11
C PHE A 412 -28.61 9.51 6.25
N VAL A 413 -29.82 9.55 6.83
CA VAL A 413 -30.21 8.73 7.99
C VAL A 413 -30.53 7.34 7.48
N ASN A 414 -29.50 6.52 7.33
CA ASN A 414 -29.55 5.20 6.66
C ASN A 414 -29.81 4.01 7.59
N TYR A 415 -29.92 4.23 8.90
CA TYR A 415 -30.07 3.15 9.89
C TYR A 415 -31.20 3.44 10.87
N ASP A 416 -32.17 2.54 10.95
CA ASP A 416 -33.36 2.64 11.81
C ASP A 416 -33.20 1.99 13.20
N GLY A 417 -32.00 1.52 13.53
CA GLY A 417 -31.70 0.78 14.75
C GLY A 417 -31.66 -0.75 14.51
N VAL A 418 -32.18 -1.25 13.39
CA VAL A 418 -32.22 -2.68 13.03
C VAL A 418 -31.70 -2.93 11.64
N ARG A 419 -32.12 -2.12 10.64
CA ARG A 419 -31.82 -2.30 9.23
C ARG A 419 -31.20 -1.05 8.64
N LYS A 420 -30.31 -1.24 7.65
CA LYS A 420 -29.83 -0.18 6.80
C LYS A 420 -30.70 -0.05 5.56
N GLN A 421 -31.02 1.17 5.20
CA GLN A 421 -31.83 1.55 4.06
C GLN A 421 -31.05 2.51 3.16
N ARG A 422 -31.40 2.56 1.88
CA ARG A 422 -30.75 3.39 0.87
C ARG A 422 -31.58 4.63 0.56
N THR A 423 -30.86 5.76 0.35
CA THR A 423 -31.43 7.01 -0.17
C THR A 423 -31.05 7.16 -1.64
N THR A 424 -32.00 7.58 -2.48
CA THR A 424 -31.75 7.87 -3.89
C THR A 424 -32.01 9.35 -4.17
N ILE A 425 -30.99 10.06 -4.63
CA ILE A 425 -31.08 11.45 -5.09
C ILE A 425 -30.88 11.45 -6.61
N GLY A 426 -31.79 12.04 -7.34
CA GLY A 426 -31.70 12.19 -8.79
C GLY A 426 -30.62 13.16 -9.25
N SER A 427 -30.62 13.43 -10.54
CA SER A 427 -29.70 14.38 -11.17
C SER A 427 -30.21 15.82 -11.06
N HIS A 428 -29.28 16.80 -11.08
CA HIS A 428 -29.60 18.22 -11.00
C HIS A 428 -30.36 18.66 -9.73
N VAL A 429 -30.36 17.84 -8.68
CA VAL A 429 -31.02 18.16 -7.40
C VAL A 429 -30.22 19.23 -6.64
N ARG A 430 -30.92 20.13 -5.98
CA ARG A 430 -30.34 21.14 -5.08
C ARG A 430 -30.97 21.04 -3.70
N THR A 431 -30.22 20.55 -2.73
CA THR A 431 -30.75 20.47 -1.36
C THR A 431 -30.30 21.66 -0.54
N GLY A 432 -31.20 22.16 0.32
CA GLY A 432 -30.87 23.16 1.31
C GLY A 432 -29.94 22.60 2.39
N SER A 433 -29.30 23.48 3.13
CA SER A 433 -28.48 23.11 4.30
C SER A 433 -29.34 22.43 5.37
N ASP A 434 -28.72 21.56 6.20
CA ASP A 434 -29.40 20.81 7.26
C ASP A 434 -30.57 19.92 6.77
N THR A 435 -30.47 19.40 5.53
CA THR A 435 -31.47 18.44 5.03
C THR A 435 -31.20 17.06 5.61
N MET A 436 -32.24 16.46 6.25
CA MET A 436 -32.20 15.09 6.77
C MET A 436 -32.96 14.17 5.82
N PHE A 437 -32.28 13.19 5.23
CA PHE A 437 -32.89 12.17 4.37
C PHE A 437 -33.16 10.91 5.20
N ILE A 438 -34.42 10.69 5.60
CA ILE A 438 -34.80 9.50 6.38
C ILE A 438 -35.02 8.35 5.40
N ALA A 439 -34.03 7.50 5.27
CA ALA A 439 -34.10 6.37 4.34
C ALA A 439 -35.15 5.31 4.77
N PRO A 440 -35.83 4.64 3.80
CA PRO A 440 -35.67 4.83 2.36
C PRO A 440 -36.42 6.07 1.87
N VAL A 441 -35.77 6.90 1.04
CA VAL A 441 -36.42 8.06 0.41
C VAL A 441 -35.78 8.31 -0.96
N THR A 442 -36.60 8.74 -1.92
CA THR A 442 -36.20 9.11 -3.27
C THR A 442 -36.45 10.60 -3.51
N VAL A 443 -35.46 11.32 -4.02
CA VAL A 443 -35.59 12.71 -4.47
C VAL A 443 -35.42 12.73 -5.98
N GLY A 444 -36.47 13.08 -6.69
CA GLY A 444 -36.50 13.07 -8.17
C GLY A 444 -35.61 14.15 -8.80
N ASP A 445 -35.32 13.96 -10.10
CA ASP A 445 -34.47 14.85 -10.85
C ASP A 445 -34.92 16.30 -10.79
N GLY A 446 -33.95 17.21 -10.67
CA GLY A 446 -34.21 18.65 -10.63
C GLY A 446 -35.01 19.14 -9.42
N ALA A 447 -35.27 18.31 -8.42
CA ALA A 447 -35.96 18.71 -7.22
C ALA A 447 -35.11 19.57 -6.29
N TYR A 448 -35.77 20.37 -5.47
CA TYR A 448 -35.14 21.25 -4.47
C TYR A 448 -35.64 20.89 -3.06
N THR A 449 -34.83 21.14 -2.04
CA THR A 449 -35.29 21.17 -0.66
C THR A 449 -34.97 22.51 -0.01
N GLY A 450 -35.86 22.98 0.86
CA GLY A 450 -35.57 24.12 1.73
C GLY A 450 -34.55 23.74 2.81
N ALA A 451 -33.86 24.73 3.38
CA ALA A 451 -32.96 24.50 4.51
C ALA A 451 -33.74 23.96 5.73
N GLY A 452 -33.10 23.05 6.51
CA GLY A 452 -33.72 22.42 7.67
C GLY A 452 -34.82 21.42 7.36
N THR A 453 -34.93 20.95 6.11
CA THR A 453 -35.97 20.01 5.70
C THR A 453 -35.67 18.60 6.18
N VAL A 454 -36.66 17.92 6.77
CA VAL A 454 -36.62 16.52 7.13
C VAL A 454 -37.51 15.74 6.17
N LEU A 455 -36.90 15.01 5.24
CA LEU A 455 -37.59 14.21 4.23
C LEU A 455 -37.89 12.82 4.81
N ARG A 456 -39.17 12.43 4.78
CA ARG A 456 -39.68 11.10 5.17
C ARG A 456 -40.49 10.43 4.06
N GLU A 457 -40.79 11.19 3.02
CA GLU A 457 -41.56 10.75 1.85
C GLU A 457 -40.78 11.17 0.59
N ASP A 458 -41.03 10.47 -0.49
CA ASP A 458 -40.42 10.72 -1.79
C ASP A 458 -40.77 12.12 -2.32
N VAL A 459 -39.79 12.76 -2.96
CA VAL A 459 -39.97 14.07 -3.58
C VAL A 459 -40.04 13.90 -5.09
N PRO A 460 -41.15 14.26 -5.73
CA PRO A 460 -41.28 14.15 -7.20
C PRO A 460 -40.24 15.01 -7.95
N PRO A 461 -39.94 14.65 -9.21
CA PRO A 461 -39.04 15.45 -10.05
C PRO A 461 -39.49 16.93 -10.16
N GLY A 462 -38.55 17.85 -10.06
CA GLY A 462 -38.80 19.29 -10.16
C GLY A 462 -39.58 19.92 -9.01
N ALA A 463 -39.90 19.14 -7.95
CA ALA A 463 -40.66 19.68 -6.80
C ALA A 463 -39.75 20.40 -5.80
N LEU A 464 -40.31 21.30 -5.02
CA LEU A 464 -39.71 21.91 -3.84
C LEU A 464 -40.30 21.24 -2.58
N ALA A 465 -39.45 20.55 -1.82
CA ALA A 465 -39.84 19.98 -0.53
C ALA A 465 -39.40 20.89 0.62
N VAL A 466 -40.32 21.15 1.55
CA VAL A 466 -40.07 21.92 2.80
C VAL A 466 -40.82 21.24 3.95
N SER A 467 -40.21 21.12 5.11
CA SER A 467 -40.81 20.48 6.28
C SER A 467 -40.88 21.44 7.52
N GLY A 468 -40.57 22.71 7.37
CA GLY A 468 -40.61 23.68 8.43
C GLY A 468 -41.89 24.54 8.41
N GLY A 469 -42.49 24.83 9.57
CA GLY A 469 -43.52 25.83 9.69
C GLY A 469 -42.90 27.27 9.64
N THR A 470 -43.79 28.28 9.54
CA THR A 470 -43.37 29.67 9.59
C THR A 470 -42.59 29.95 10.88
N GLN A 471 -41.51 30.73 10.80
CA GLN A 471 -40.74 31.12 11.97
C GLN A 471 -41.66 31.80 12.99
N ARG A 472 -41.58 31.38 14.25
CA ARG A 472 -42.27 32.01 15.37
C ARG A 472 -41.22 32.62 16.29
N THR A 473 -41.28 33.92 16.43
CA THR A 473 -40.45 34.66 17.38
C THR A 473 -41.27 34.94 18.63
N ILE A 474 -40.80 34.51 19.78
CA ILE A 474 -41.44 34.76 21.07
C ILE A 474 -40.59 35.80 21.79
N GLU A 475 -40.98 37.04 21.65
CA GLU A 475 -40.29 38.16 22.26
C GLU A 475 -40.29 38.04 23.79
N GLY A 476 -39.17 38.42 24.41
CA GLY A 476 -38.99 38.38 25.85
C GLY A 476 -39.03 36.95 26.44
N TRP A 477 -38.83 35.89 25.63
CA TRP A 477 -38.88 34.50 26.11
C TRP A 477 -37.83 34.27 27.21
N VAL A 478 -36.56 34.71 26.99
CA VAL A 478 -35.47 34.50 27.93
C VAL A 478 -35.71 35.21 29.24
N THR A 479 -36.11 36.48 29.19
CA THR A 479 -36.41 37.28 30.40
C THR A 479 -37.55 36.69 31.22
N ARG A 480 -38.61 36.17 30.56
CA ARG A 480 -39.74 35.52 31.24
C ARG A 480 -39.45 34.11 31.74
N LYS A 481 -38.73 33.31 30.98
CA LYS A 481 -38.55 31.88 31.27
C LYS A 481 -37.25 31.56 31.99
N ARG A 482 -36.30 32.49 31.96
CA ARG A 482 -34.96 32.30 32.55
C ARG A 482 -34.46 33.60 33.25
N PRO A 483 -35.30 34.20 34.13
CA PRO A 483 -34.92 35.44 34.85
C PRO A 483 -33.66 35.23 35.68
N GLY A 484 -32.84 36.24 35.84
CA GLY A 484 -31.61 36.21 36.65
C GLY A 484 -30.45 35.47 35.99
N THR A 485 -30.56 35.07 34.72
CA THR A 485 -29.42 34.52 33.98
C THR A 485 -28.66 35.61 33.23
N PRO A 486 -27.36 35.44 32.95
CA PRO A 486 -26.59 36.36 32.12
C PRO A 486 -27.24 36.71 30.78
N ALA A 487 -27.96 35.73 30.18
CA ALA A 487 -28.68 35.93 28.93
C ALA A 487 -29.92 36.83 29.10
N ALA A 488 -30.65 36.69 30.22
CA ALA A 488 -31.77 37.57 30.52
C ALA A 488 -31.31 39.03 30.79
N GLU A 489 -30.25 39.20 31.58
CA GLU A 489 -29.63 40.49 31.84
C GLU A 489 -29.07 41.13 30.55
N ALA A 490 -28.48 40.35 29.64
CA ALA A 490 -28.02 40.84 28.34
C ALA A 490 -29.20 41.33 27.47
N ALA A 491 -30.30 40.58 27.46
CA ALA A 491 -31.51 40.95 26.71
C ALA A 491 -32.16 42.20 27.27
N GLU A 492 -32.21 42.35 28.60
CA GLU A 492 -32.73 43.54 29.28
C GLU A 492 -31.87 44.79 28.99
N ARG A 493 -30.54 44.65 29.04
CA ARG A 493 -29.62 45.74 28.65
C ARG A 493 -29.79 46.16 27.19
N ALA A 494 -29.97 45.19 26.28
CA ALA A 494 -30.18 45.47 24.86
C ALA A 494 -31.53 46.15 24.58
N GLY A 495 -32.57 45.81 25.36
CA GLY A 495 -33.91 46.44 25.28
C GLY A 495 -34.02 47.84 25.93
N SER A 496 -33.03 48.20 26.79
CA SER A 496 -32.99 49.53 27.47
C SER A 496 -32.09 50.55 26.74
N GLY A 497 -31.57 50.22 25.55
CA GLY A 497 -30.83 51.17 24.71
C GLY A 497 -31.76 52.32 24.21
N PRO A 498 -31.24 53.52 23.93
CA PRO A 498 -32.07 54.66 23.52
C PRO A 498 -32.82 54.29 22.22
N SER A 499 -34.13 54.38 22.29
CA SER A 499 -35.04 54.24 21.16
C SER A 499 -34.71 55.31 20.09
N GLY A 500 -33.93 54.90 19.10
CA GLY A 500 -33.76 55.69 17.88
C GLY A 500 -35.01 55.59 17.02
N ASN A 501 -35.70 56.69 16.94
CA ASN A 501 -36.75 57.14 16.02
C ASN A 501 -37.50 56.01 15.23
N GLY A 502 -38.76 55.86 15.69
CA GLY A 502 -39.73 55.10 14.89
C GLY A 502 -40.02 55.79 13.56
N VAL A 503 -39.84 55.04 12.51
CA VAL A 503 -40.57 55.32 11.26
C VAL A 503 -41.88 54.58 11.37
N ALA A 504 -42.95 55.27 11.59
CA ALA A 504 -44.31 54.78 11.47
C ALA A 504 -44.55 54.38 10.02
N GLY A 505 -44.53 53.05 9.74
CA GLY A 505 -44.99 52.48 8.48
C GLY A 505 -46.48 52.25 8.56
N GLN A 506 -47.23 53.07 7.83
CA GLN A 506 -48.65 52.87 7.57
C GLN A 506 -48.88 51.52 6.90
N ASN A 507 -49.80 50.76 7.48
CA ASN A 507 -50.49 49.66 6.78
C ASN A 507 -51.40 50.28 5.75
N ASP A 508 -51.22 49.89 4.50
CA ASP A 508 -52.30 49.91 3.51
C ASP A 508 -52.32 48.57 2.79
N PRO A 509 -53.48 47.91 2.72
CA PRO A 509 -53.67 46.69 1.94
C PRO A 509 -54.16 47.07 0.56
N GLU A 510 -53.80 46.29 -0.41
CA GLU A 510 -54.24 46.23 -1.82
C GLU A 510 -53.21 46.74 -2.83
N HIS A 511 -52.59 45.85 -3.53
CA HIS A 511 -52.86 45.68 -4.98
C HIS A 511 -52.20 44.46 -5.59
N ASP A 512 -53.03 43.75 -6.24
CA ASP A 512 -52.98 42.72 -7.23
C ASP A 512 -52.04 43.05 -8.43
N ALA A 513 -51.57 41.99 -8.98
CA ALA A 513 -51.22 41.73 -10.38
C ALA A 513 -50.14 42.54 -11.11
N GLY A 514 -49.21 41.78 -11.60
CA GLY A 514 -48.84 41.94 -13.01
C GLY A 514 -47.44 42.44 -13.33
N THR A 515 -46.86 41.60 -14.12
CA THR A 515 -45.87 41.84 -15.18
C THR A 515 -44.38 41.65 -14.90
N ASN A 516 -44.02 40.53 -15.40
CA ASN A 516 -42.80 40.21 -16.11
C ASN A 516 -42.06 41.43 -16.74
N ARG A 517 -40.80 41.64 -16.40
CA ARG A 517 -39.83 42.29 -17.31
C ARG A 517 -38.43 41.73 -17.15
N ASP A 518 -38.08 41.04 -18.18
CA ASP A 518 -36.80 40.77 -18.78
C ASP A 518 -35.70 41.82 -18.53
N LEU A 519 -34.55 41.44 -18.02
CA LEU A 519 -33.30 42.15 -18.14
C LEU A 519 -32.15 41.18 -18.45
N SER A 520 -32.11 40.82 -19.71
CA SER A 520 -30.87 40.45 -20.39
C SER A 520 -30.07 41.72 -20.76
N ARG A 521 -28.79 41.72 -20.44
CA ARG A 521 -27.60 42.38 -21.03
C ARG A 521 -26.72 42.90 -19.88
N GLY A 522 -25.51 42.41 -19.72
CA GLY A 522 -24.39 42.58 -20.62
C GLY A 522 -23.32 43.35 -19.83
N GLY A 523 -22.11 42.91 -19.85
CA GLY A 523 -20.96 43.71 -19.40
C GLY A 523 -19.76 42.91 -18.91
N THR A 524 -18.92 42.61 -19.85
CA THR A 524 -17.51 42.17 -19.71
C THR A 524 -16.67 43.15 -18.87
N ALA A 525 -15.69 42.57 -18.17
CA ALA A 525 -14.28 42.98 -18.06
C ALA A 525 -13.76 43.00 -16.60
N ARG A 526 -12.89 42.21 -16.28
CA ARG A 526 -11.45 42.03 -15.99
C ARG A 526 -11.19 40.90 -15.03
#